data_74216aa91396de8c49ce4ba25e5f06bf
#
_entry.id   74216aa91396de8c49ce4ba25e5f06bf
#
_cell.length_a   1.000
_cell.length_b   1.000
_cell.length_c   1.000
_cell.angle_alpha   90.00
_cell.angle_beta   90.00
_cell.angle_gamma   90.00
#
_symmetry.space_group_name_H-M   'P 1'
#
loop_
_entity.id
_entity.type
_entity.pdbx_description
1 polymer ?
#
loop_
_entity_poly.entity_id
_entity_poly.type
_entity_poly.pdbx_seq_one_letter_code
_entity_poly.pdbx_strand_id
1 'polypeptide(L)'
;MLTTSKTAQNLKPVVLTVALTLALWLGSKWAFHDWFDNPFKYPAKAASLSATVLFCWCVVLSTRNRLLERYFRGLDKVYQVHKRLGKAAFWLILLHPLFLALDRLPDLAAFLHRLWFIAPQGDRYLLGHNLGVGALLLLVLLLIPTLWVKIPYHRWKRTHEWSGAFLLLLIVHVVVVDRDVAAYPLLRFWLYGLLSLALVSFLSIRSLYRFIGPRYPYRIAEIERIQDVLEITFAPVAQKMSFRPSQFVYLVVHKAGITAEPHPYSIACGYNLASRFKLGIKKTGDHTRSLDLLEPGDKVTVYGPYGHFSDRFLAAERDCVFVGGGVGITPFLGMWHVALHSGEQPASPDTEPSVMALHPEIHPGWTSPRVALFYLVPTQEQASFDNDIKNEVILSH
;
A
#
# COMPACT_ATOMS: atom_id res chain seq x y z
N MET A 1 1.87 -7.00 24.18
CA MET A 1 1.80 -5.56 24.54
C MET A 1 2.99 -4.73 24.00
N LEU A 2 3.64 -5.09 22.88
CA LEU A 2 4.88 -4.44 22.38
C LEU A 2 4.75 -3.79 20.99
N THR A 3 3.55 -3.64 20.43
CA THR A 3 3.35 -3.16 19.07
C THR A 3 2.97 -1.67 18.95
N THR A 4 2.57 -1.01 20.02
CA THR A 4 2.07 0.38 19.98
C THR A 4 3.16 1.44 19.84
N SER A 5 4.34 1.22 20.41
CA SER A 5 5.44 2.20 20.41
C SER A 5 6.10 2.39 19.01
N LYS A 6 6.26 1.32 18.21
CA LYS A 6 6.93 1.39 16.90
C LYS A 6 6.04 2.00 15.80
N THR A 7 4.72 1.82 15.89
CA THR A 7 3.78 2.42 14.92
C THR A 7 3.68 3.95 15.11
N ALA A 8 3.79 4.44 16.35
CA ALA A 8 3.80 5.87 16.64
C ALA A 8 5.04 6.58 16.07
N GLN A 9 6.21 5.91 16.06
CA GLN A 9 7.42 6.49 15.47
C GLN A 9 7.32 6.69 13.94
N ASN A 10 6.59 5.82 13.25
CA ASN A 10 6.45 5.89 11.81
C ASN A 10 5.49 6.99 11.32
N LEU A 11 4.67 7.56 12.20
CA LEU A 11 3.76 8.67 11.85
C LEU A 11 4.39 10.06 12.03
N LYS A 12 5.62 10.16 12.52
CA LYS A 12 6.31 11.45 12.74
C LYS A 12 6.22 12.42 11.56
N PRO A 13 6.55 12.03 10.30
CA PRO A 13 6.47 12.96 9.18
C PRO A 13 5.06 13.44 8.91
N VAL A 14 4.05 12.60 9.10
CA VAL A 14 2.64 12.99 8.94
C VAL A 14 2.25 14.03 10.00
N VAL A 15 2.56 13.75 11.26
CA VAL A 15 2.27 14.68 12.38
C VAL A 15 3.00 16.00 12.20
N LEU A 16 4.28 15.96 11.80
CA LEU A 16 5.07 17.17 11.56
C LEU A 16 4.52 18.00 10.39
N THR A 17 4.08 17.37 9.29
CA THR A 17 3.48 18.11 8.16
C THR A 17 2.15 18.74 8.55
N VAL A 18 1.30 18.07 9.33
CA VAL A 18 0.05 18.65 9.85
C VAL A 18 0.37 19.81 10.81
N ALA A 19 1.26 19.61 11.77
CA ALA A 19 1.65 20.63 12.74
C ALA A 19 2.24 21.88 12.05
N LEU A 20 3.13 21.67 11.07
CA LEU A 20 3.70 22.78 10.29
C LEU A 20 2.62 23.54 9.49
N THR A 21 1.67 22.83 8.88
CA THR A 21 0.57 23.46 8.15
C THR A 21 -0.28 24.35 9.08
N LEU A 22 -0.62 23.84 10.25
CA LEU A 22 -1.38 24.60 11.25
C LEU A 22 -0.56 25.78 11.80
N ALA A 23 0.73 25.61 12.03
CA ALA A 23 1.63 26.66 12.49
C ALA A 23 1.77 27.78 11.44
N LEU A 24 1.93 27.43 10.17
CA LEU A 24 1.97 28.41 9.07
C LEU A 24 0.65 29.17 8.92
N TRP A 25 -0.48 28.46 9.08
CA TRP A 25 -1.78 29.12 9.06
C TRP A 25 -1.98 30.07 10.25
N LEU A 26 -1.68 29.65 11.47
CA LEU A 26 -1.74 30.53 12.65
C LEU A 26 -0.76 31.71 12.51
N GLY A 27 0.44 31.45 11.99
CA GLY A 27 1.41 32.48 11.67
C GLY A 27 0.88 33.51 10.66
N SER A 28 0.08 33.06 9.67
CA SER A 28 -0.58 33.99 8.73
C SER A 28 -1.58 34.92 9.45
N LYS A 29 -2.38 34.34 10.34
CA LYS A 29 -3.33 35.12 11.15
C LYS A 29 -2.64 36.18 12.02
N TRP A 30 -1.52 35.79 12.63
CA TRP A 30 -0.69 36.68 13.42
C TRP A 30 -0.07 37.81 12.57
N ALA A 31 0.54 37.46 11.43
CA ALA A 31 1.26 38.38 10.59
C ALA A 31 0.37 39.43 9.91
N PHE A 32 -0.86 39.05 9.52
CA PHE A 32 -1.80 39.94 8.84
C PHE A 32 -2.87 40.52 9.77
N HIS A 33 -2.90 40.14 11.06
CA HIS A 33 -3.93 40.53 12.02
C HIS A 33 -5.36 40.25 11.52
N ASP A 34 -5.50 39.26 10.63
CA ASP A 34 -6.74 38.85 9.97
C ASP A 34 -7.42 37.75 10.77
N TRP A 35 -7.81 38.05 12.00
CA TRP A 35 -8.51 37.10 12.86
C TRP A 35 -9.98 36.96 12.46
N PHE A 36 -10.53 35.78 12.68
CA PHE A 36 -11.95 35.56 12.40
C PHE A 36 -12.84 36.09 13.50
N ASP A 37 -13.85 36.89 13.13
CA ASP A 37 -14.89 37.37 14.06
C ASP A 37 -15.72 36.17 14.59
N ASN A 38 -15.98 35.17 13.75
CA ASN A 38 -16.70 33.99 14.14
C ASN A 38 -15.74 32.91 14.66
N PRO A 39 -15.84 32.54 15.98
CA PRO A 39 -14.94 31.54 16.58
C PRO A 39 -15.04 30.14 15.98
N PHE A 40 -16.20 29.75 15.41
CA PHE A 40 -16.38 28.45 14.77
C PHE A 40 -15.55 28.26 13.48
N LYS A 41 -15.10 29.38 12.87
CA LYS A 41 -14.21 29.31 11.71
C LYS A 41 -12.83 28.71 12.05
N TYR A 42 -12.34 28.85 13.28
CA TYR A 42 -11.03 28.30 13.67
C TYR A 42 -11.01 26.76 13.63
N PRO A 43 -11.89 26.05 14.34
CA PRO A 43 -11.93 24.60 14.27
C PRO A 43 -12.31 24.09 12.87
N ALA A 44 -13.20 24.80 12.15
CA ALA A 44 -13.53 24.46 10.76
C ALA A 44 -12.28 24.49 9.87
N LYS A 45 -11.47 25.53 9.97
CA LYS A 45 -10.26 25.72 9.19
C LYS A 45 -9.16 24.72 9.58
N ALA A 46 -8.93 24.55 10.87
CA ALA A 46 -7.96 23.57 11.36
C ALA A 46 -8.30 22.15 10.89
N ALA A 47 -9.58 21.77 10.96
CA ALA A 47 -10.05 20.47 10.48
C ALA A 47 -9.83 20.30 8.96
N SER A 48 -10.18 21.31 8.14
CA SER A 48 -10.02 21.24 6.68
C SER A 48 -8.55 21.19 6.26
N LEU A 49 -7.67 21.99 6.85
CA LEU A 49 -6.24 21.97 6.56
C LEU A 49 -5.61 20.64 6.95
N SER A 50 -5.93 20.14 8.15
CA SER A 50 -5.45 18.83 8.60
C SER A 50 -5.93 17.70 7.69
N ALA A 51 -7.23 17.68 7.33
CA ALA A 51 -7.78 16.69 6.42
C ALA A 51 -7.10 16.74 5.04
N THR A 52 -6.88 17.94 4.49
CA THR A 52 -6.19 18.12 3.20
C THR A 52 -4.78 17.52 3.22
N VAL A 53 -4.00 17.79 4.26
CA VAL A 53 -2.66 17.19 4.44
C VAL A 53 -2.73 15.67 4.53
N LEU A 54 -3.68 15.13 5.29
CA LEU A 54 -3.84 13.69 5.42
C LEU A 54 -4.29 13.03 4.10
N PHE A 55 -5.15 13.68 3.30
CA PHE A 55 -5.48 13.21 1.96
C PHE A 55 -4.27 13.21 1.03
N CYS A 56 -3.43 14.25 1.05
CA CYS A 56 -2.18 14.27 0.30
C CYS A 56 -1.29 13.08 0.69
N TRP A 57 -1.11 12.80 1.99
CA TRP A 57 -0.39 11.64 2.46
C TRP A 57 -1.01 10.31 1.99
N CYS A 58 -2.34 10.16 2.01
CA CYS A 58 -3.01 8.97 1.49
C CYS A 58 -2.64 8.71 0.03
N VAL A 59 -2.64 9.74 -0.81
CA VAL A 59 -2.26 9.60 -2.21
C VAL A 59 -0.79 9.23 -2.37
N VAL A 60 0.12 9.89 -1.66
CA VAL A 60 1.55 9.58 -1.67
C VAL A 60 1.82 8.14 -1.23
N LEU A 61 1.15 7.67 -0.17
CA LEU A 61 1.28 6.29 0.33
C LEU A 61 0.73 5.23 -0.64
N SER A 62 -0.07 5.60 -1.63
CA SER A 62 -0.56 4.66 -2.65
C SER A 62 0.46 4.33 -3.74
N THR A 63 1.58 5.06 -3.84
CA THR A 63 2.52 5.01 -4.97
C THR A 63 3.41 3.77 -5.03
N ARG A 64 3.39 2.88 -4.05
CA ARG A 64 4.31 1.72 -3.94
C ARG A 64 5.79 2.13 -4.02
N ASN A 65 6.12 3.32 -3.53
CA ASN A 65 7.48 3.85 -3.55
C ASN A 65 8.37 3.07 -2.56
N ARG A 66 9.55 2.64 -3.03
CA ARG A 66 10.50 1.85 -2.22
C ARG A 66 11.05 2.61 -1.00
N LEU A 67 11.15 3.94 -1.07
CA LEU A 67 11.58 4.74 0.10
C LEU A 67 10.53 4.70 1.20
N LEU A 68 9.24 4.82 0.83
CA LEU A 68 8.13 4.69 1.78
C LEU A 68 8.04 3.27 2.33
N GLU A 69 8.22 2.27 1.49
CA GLU A 69 8.24 0.87 1.92
C GLU A 69 9.34 0.62 2.96
N ARG A 70 10.56 1.08 2.72
CA ARG A 70 11.68 0.98 3.68
C ARG A 70 11.38 1.73 4.98
N TYR A 71 10.87 2.97 4.89
CA TYR A 71 10.55 3.78 6.05
C TYR A 71 9.50 3.13 6.95
N PHE A 72 8.43 2.61 6.36
CA PHE A 72 7.35 1.94 7.09
C PHE A 72 7.61 0.45 7.35
N ARG A 73 8.73 -0.10 6.85
CA ARG A 73 9.12 -1.51 6.98
C ARG A 73 8.10 -2.48 6.40
N GLY A 74 7.68 -2.22 5.16
CA GLY A 74 6.81 -3.09 4.37
C GLY A 74 5.62 -2.37 3.75
N LEU A 75 5.29 -2.78 2.54
CA LEU A 75 4.19 -2.20 1.78
C LEU A 75 2.82 -2.46 2.45
N ASP A 76 2.69 -3.58 3.17
CA ASP A 76 1.52 -3.89 4.00
C ASP A 76 1.32 -2.84 5.10
N LYS A 77 2.40 -2.37 5.73
CA LYS A 77 2.38 -1.30 6.73
C LYS A 77 2.03 0.04 6.11
N VAL A 78 2.57 0.34 4.93
CA VAL A 78 2.20 1.54 4.16
C VAL A 78 0.69 1.59 3.94
N TYR A 79 0.07 0.49 3.50
CA TYR A 79 -1.39 0.44 3.29
C TYR A 79 -2.20 0.48 4.60
N GLN A 80 -1.68 -0.05 5.69
CA GLN A 80 -2.32 0.12 7.01
C GLN A 80 -2.33 1.59 7.44
N VAL A 81 -1.22 2.31 7.21
CA VAL A 81 -1.13 3.75 7.50
C VAL A 81 -2.07 4.52 6.56
N HIS A 82 -2.06 4.27 5.26
CA HIS A 82 -3.01 4.84 4.30
C HIS A 82 -4.46 4.72 4.79
N LYS A 83 -4.88 3.52 5.18
CA LYS A 83 -6.24 3.27 5.68
C LYS A 83 -6.56 4.06 6.95
N ARG A 84 -5.59 4.18 7.90
CA ARG A 84 -5.78 4.96 9.13
C ARG A 84 -5.89 6.45 8.85
N LEU A 85 -5.01 6.98 8.00
CA LEU A 85 -5.03 8.39 7.63
C LEU A 85 -6.28 8.75 6.84
N GLY A 86 -6.72 7.88 5.90
CA GLY A 86 -7.97 8.08 5.16
C GLY A 86 -9.19 8.17 6.06
N LYS A 87 -9.28 7.30 7.09
CA LYS A 87 -10.35 7.38 8.09
C LYS A 87 -10.27 8.67 8.90
N ALA A 88 -9.09 9.07 9.36
CA ALA A 88 -8.91 10.30 10.14
C ALA A 88 -9.27 11.54 9.29
N ALA A 89 -8.80 11.58 8.04
CA ALA A 89 -9.11 12.67 7.11
C ALA A 89 -10.61 12.78 6.83
N PHE A 90 -11.30 11.64 6.66
CA PHE A 90 -12.75 11.61 6.46
C PHE A 90 -13.50 12.24 7.63
N TRP A 91 -13.20 11.84 8.85
CA TRP A 91 -13.86 12.40 10.02
C TRP A 91 -13.54 13.89 10.22
N LEU A 92 -12.29 14.28 10.00
CA LEU A 92 -11.90 15.68 10.12
C LEU A 92 -12.59 16.57 9.08
N ILE A 93 -12.71 16.11 7.82
CA ILE A 93 -13.34 16.93 6.79
C ILE A 93 -14.83 17.10 7.02
N LEU A 94 -15.52 16.16 7.63
CA LEU A 94 -16.93 16.31 8.02
C LEU A 94 -17.13 17.39 9.08
N LEU A 95 -16.14 17.64 9.95
CA LEU A 95 -16.18 18.72 10.93
C LEU A 95 -16.13 20.11 10.28
N HIS A 96 -15.51 20.23 9.08
CA HIS A 96 -15.39 21.53 8.40
C HIS A 96 -16.75 22.20 8.10
N PRO A 97 -17.68 21.61 7.34
CA PRO A 97 -18.99 22.21 7.11
C PRO A 97 -19.83 22.28 8.39
N LEU A 98 -19.69 21.30 9.29
CA LEU A 98 -20.40 21.30 10.57
C LEU A 98 -20.08 22.56 11.38
N PHE A 99 -18.79 22.85 11.60
CA PHE A 99 -18.39 24.06 12.33
C PHE A 99 -18.78 25.35 11.60
N LEU A 100 -18.76 25.36 10.25
CA LEU A 100 -19.21 26.50 9.48
C LEU A 100 -20.73 26.73 9.56
N ALA A 101 -21.51 25.72 9.92
CA ALA A 101 -22.95 25.83 10.08
C ALA A 101 -23.37 26.18 11.51
N LEU A 102 -22.53 25.92 12.51
CA LEU A 102 -22.86 26.16 13.94
C LEU A 102 -23.16 27.64 14.27
N ASP A 103 -22.65 28.58 13.46
CA ASP A 103 -22.95 30.00 13.62
C ASP A 103 -24.42 30.38 13.30
N ARG A 104 -25.19 29.46 12.73
CA ARG A 104 -26.61 29.62 12.39
C ARG A 104 -27.55 29.20 13.50
N LEU A 105 -27.03 28.54 14.53
CA LEU A 105 -27.88 28.18 15.66
C LEU A 105 -28.26 29.44 16.48
N PRO A 106 -29.50 29.48 17.02
CA PRO A 106 -30.45 28.39 17.17
C PRO A 106 -31.40 28.12 15.98
N ASP A 107 -31.29 28.87 14.88
CA ASP A 107 -32.10 28.63 13.66
C ASP A 107 -31.70 27.30 13.00
N LEU A 108 -32.44 26.23 13.29
CA LEU A 108 -32.16 24.89 12.75
C LEU A 108 -32.34 24.82 11.24
N ALA A 109 -33.27 25.57 10.67
CA ALA A 109 -33.47 25.58 9.23
C ALA A 109 -32.28 26.22 8.51
N ALA A 110 -31.80 27.35 9.00
CA ALA A 110 -30.59 28.01 8.49
C ALA A 110 -29.34 27.13 8.67
N PHE A 111 -29.21 26.43 9.81
CA PHE A 111 -28.13 25.48 10.06
C PHE A 111 -28.13 24.33 9.03
N LEU A 112 -29.26 23.65 8.84
CA LEU A 112 -29.39 22.56 7.88
C LEU A 112 -29.19 23.06 6.44
N HIS A 113 -29.76 24.20 6.09
CA HIS A 113 -29.53 24.82 4.78
C HIS A 113 -28.05 25.08 4.53
N ARG A 114 -27.32 25.57 5.52
CA ARG A 114 -25.86 25.83 5.41
C ARG A 114 -25.03 24.60 5.11
N LEU A 115 -25.45 23.41 5.56
CA LEU A 115 -24.77 22.14 5.30
C LEU A 115 -24.89 21.68 3.84
N TRP A 116 -26.04 21.98 3.18
CA TRP A 116 -26.39 21.45 1.85
C TRP A 116 -26.44 22.53 0.76
N PHE A 117 -26.30 23.79 1.15
CA PHE A 117 -26.50 24.90 0.25
C PHE A 117 -25.58 24.82 -0.96
N ILE A 118 -26.20 24.75 -2.15
CA ILE A 118 -25.53 25.00 -3.42
C ILE A 118 -25.80 26.45 -3.78
N ALA A 119 -24.73 27.26 -3.80
CA ALA A 119 -24.87 28.66 -4.16
C ALA A 119 -25.35 28.80 -5.61
N PRO A 120 -26.25 29.75 -5.92
CA PRO A 120 -26.59 30.10 -7.29
C PRO A 120 -25.34 30.54 -8.06
N GLN A 121 -25.37 30.51 -9.38
CA GLN A 121 -24.28 31.01 -10.19
C GLN A 121 -23.91 32.44 -9.79
N GLY A 122 -22.65 32.70 -9.58
CA GLY A 122 -22.16 33.94 -9.06
C GLY A 122 -20.65 34.11 -9.25
N ASP A 123 -20.02 34.72 -8.28
CA ASP A 123 -18.62 35.00 -8.32
C ASP A 123 -17.75 33.75 -8.12
N ARG A 124 -16.43 33.95 -8.23
CA ARG A 124 -15.41 32.87 -8.05
C ARG A 124 -15.55 32.17 -6.70
N TYR A 125 -15.94 32.88 -5.65
CA TYR A 125 -16.09 32.28 -4.32
C TYR A 125 -17.27 31.31 -4.25
N LEU A 126 -18.42 31.66 -4.86
CA LEU A 126 -19.59 30.76 -4.93
C LEU A 126 -19.31 29.52 -5.75
N LEU A 127 -18.60 29.67 -6.87
CA LEU A 127 -18.12 28.50 -7.65
C LEU A 127 -17.27 27.58 -6.79
N GLY A 128 -16.31 28.13 -6.08
CA GLY A 128 -15.43 27.36 -5.20
C GLY A 128 -16.18 26.67 -4.05
N HIS A 129 -17.19 27.32 -3.49
CA HIS A 129 -18.07 26.72 -2.49
C HIS A 129 -18.79 25.48 -3.05
N ASN A 130 -19.41 25.59 -4.22
CA ASN A 130 -20.11 24.49 -4.87
C ASN A 130 -19.17 23.31 -5.19
N LEU A 131 -17.94 23.58 -5.61
CA LEU A 131 -16.91 22.57 -5.82
C LEU A 131 -16.56 21.83 -4.52
N GLY A 132 -16.51 22.55 -3.39
CA GLY A 132 -16.30 21.97 -2.08
C GLY A 132 -17.44 21.04 -1.65
N VAL A 133 -18.69 21.45 -1.86
CA VAL A 133 -19.86 20.61 -1.61
C VAL A 133 -19.82 19.37 -2.51
N GLY A 134 -19.55 19.54 -3.81
CA GLY A 134 -19.41 18.42 -4.75
C GLY A 134 -18.29 17.47 -4.37
N ALA A 135 -17.14 17.99 -3.94
CA ALA A 135 -16.02 17.18 -3.46
C ALA A 135 -16.39 16.36 -2.22
N LEU A 136 -17.07 16.97 -1.25
CA LEU A 136 -17.52 16.31 -0.03
C LEU A 136 -18.54 15.20 -0.34
N LEU A 137 -19.54 15.48 -1.18
CA LEU A 137 -20.53 14.49 -1.59
C LEU A 137 -19.88 13.31 -2.32
N LEU A 138 -18.96 13.57 -3.24
CA LEU A 138 -18.20 12.54 -3.92
C LEU A 138 -17.38 11.70 -2.93
N LEU A 139 -16.69 12.35 -1.98
CA LEU A 139 -15.92 11.65 -0.95
C LEU A 139 -16.80 10.74 -0.09
N VAL A 140 -17.93 11.24 0.37
CA VAL A 140 -18.92 10.45 1.16
C VAL A 140 -19.40 9.24 0.35
N LEU A 141 -19.77 9.45 -0.92
CA LEU A 141 -20.21 8.39 -1.82
C LEU A 141 -19.14 7.31 -2.03
N LEU A 142 -17.86 7.69 -2.10
CA LEU A 142 -16.73 6.76 -2.29
C LEU A 142 -16.34 6.04 -0.99
N LEU A 143 -16.40 6.72 0.15
CA LEU A 143 -15.88 6.18 1.40
C LEU A 143 -16.92 5.38 2.20
N ILE A 144 -18.21 5.68 2.10
CA ILE A 144 -19.25 4.87 2.75
C ILE A 144 -19.17 3.40 2.29
N PRO A 145 -19.16 3.08 0.99
CA PRO A 145 -18.95 1.70 0.54
C PRO A 145 -17.62 1.12 0.97
N THR A 146 -16.56 1.93 0.97
CA THR A 146 -15.20 1.50 1.35
C THR A 146 -15.09 1.10 2.81
N LEU A 147 -15.81 1.79 3.71
CA LEU A 147 -15.65 1.62 5.15
C LEU A 147 -16.66 0.64 5.77
N TRP A 148 -17.88 0.58 5.24
CA TRP A 148 -19.01 -0.12 5.87
C TRP A 148 -19.67 -1.18 5.01
N VAL A 149 -19.44 -1.20 3.68
CA VAL A 149 -20.10 -2.17 2.79
C VAL A 149 -19.09 -3.21 2.32
N LYS A 150 -19.44 -4.49 2.47
CA LYS A 150 -18.64 -5.60 1.93
C LYS A 150 -18.97 -5.77 0.44
N ILE A 151 -18.23 -5.13 -0.42
CA ILE A 151 -18.33 -5.27 -1.88
C ILE A 151 -17.15 -6.08 -2.43
N PRO A 152 -17.32 -6.82 -3.53
CA PRO A 152 -16.24 -7.54 -4.19
C PRO A 152 -15.07 -6.61 -4.54
N TYR A 153 -13.85 -7.10 -4.36
CA TYR A 153 -12.62 -6.28 -4.49
C TYR A 153 -12.52 -5.53 -5.83
N HIS A 154 -12.86 -6.16 -6.95
CA HIS A 154 -12.82 -5.53 -8.27
C HIS A 154 -13.79 -4.35 -8.41
N ARG A 155 -14.99 -4.42 -7.80
CA ARG A 155 -15.95 -3.30 -7.79
C ARG A 155 -15.48 -2.19 -6.86
N TRP A 156 -15.02 -2.56 -5.66
CA TRP A 156 -14.44 -1.61 -4.72
C TRP A 156 -13.26 -0.86 -5.34
N LYS A 157 -12.33 -1.55 -6.00
CA LYS A 157 -11.17 -0.94 -6.65
C LYS A 157 -11.60 0.10 -7.69
N ARG A 158 -12.56 -0.23 -8.57
CA ARG A 158 -13.08 0.73 -9.57
C ARG A 158 -13.69 1.97 -8.93
N THR A 159 -14.53 1.82 -7.90
CA THR A 159 -15.10 2.97 -7.18
C THR A 159 -14.01 3.80 -6.50
N HIS A 160 -13.03 3.14 -5.88
CA HIS A 160 -11.94 3.84 -5.19
C HIS A 160 -11.01 4.61 -6.16
N GLU A 161 -10.88 4.20 -7.41
CA GLU A 161 -10.14 4.93 -8.44
C GLU A 161 -10.72 6.34 -8.73
N TRP A 162 -12.01 6.57 -8.49
CA TRP A 162 -12.64 7.89 -8.55
C TRP A 162 -12.15 8.87 -7.47
N SER A 163 -11.36 8.40 -6.51
CA SER A 163 -10.64 9.27 -5.57
C SER A 163 -9.73 10.29 -6.27
N GLY A 164 -9.32 10.03 -7.51
CA GLY A 164 -8.63 11.01 -8.35
C GLY A 164 -9.49 12.21 -8.72
N ALA A 165 -10.77 11.99 -9.02
CA ALA A 165 -11.72 13.10 -9.27
C ALA A 165 -11.93 13.92 -8.01
N PHE A 166 -12.07 13.26 -6.84
CA PHE A 166 -12.11 13.94 -5.55
C PHE A 166 -10.86 14.81 -5.32
N LEU A 167 -9.65 14.27 -5.60
CA LEU A 167 -8.40 15.03 -5.46
C LEU A 167 -8.40 16.29 -6.33
N LEU A 168 -8.85 16.20 -7.58
CA LEU A 168 -8.94 17.36 -8.47
C LEU A 168 -9.93 18.41 -7.95
N LEU A 169 -11.12 17.99 -7.51
CA LEU A 169 -12.10 18.89 -6.92
C LEU A 169 -11.56 19.55 -5.65
N LEU A 170 -10.86 18.80 -4.79
CA LEU A 170 -10.20 19.33 -3.59
C LEU A 170 -9.16 20.39 -3.94
N ILE A 171 -8.30 20.14 -4.93
CA ILE A 171 -7.27 21.09 -5.37
C ILE A 171 -7.93 22.38 -5.85
N VAL A 172 -8.92 22.30 -6.74
CA VAL A 172 -9.60 23.48 -7.28
C VAL A 172 -10.33 24.22 -6.18
N HIS A 173 -11.03 23.52 -5.28
CA HIS A 173 -11.69 24.13 -4.14
C HIS A 173 -10.71 24.93 -3.26
N VAL A 174 -9.59 24.35 -2.87
CA VAL A 174 -8.58 25.02 -2.03
C VAL A 174 -8.01 26.25 -2.74
N VAL A 175 -7.67 26.14 -4.02
CA VAL A 175 -7.10 27.24 -4.80
C VAL A 175 -8.09 28.41 -4.96
N VAL A 176 -9.38 28.12 -5.09
CA VAL A 176 -10.41 29.12 -5.39
C VAL A 176 -10.95 29.80 -4.13
N VAL A 177 -11.14 29.03 -3.03
CA VAL A 177 -11.87 29.50 -1.85
C VAL A 177 -10.96 29.96 -0.72
N ASP A 178 -9.75 29.39 -0.63
CA ASP A 178 -8.92 29.59 0.54
C ASP A 178 -8.16 30.93 0.49
N ARG A 179 -8.77 31.95 1.10
CA ARG A 179 -8.19 33.30 1.16
C ARG A 179 -6.88 33.35 1.96
N ASP A 180 -6.78 32.59 3.06
CA ASP A 180 -5.56 32.59 3.88
C ASP A 180 -4.39 32.01 3.09
N VAL A 181 -4.63 30.89 2.39
CA VAL A 181 -3.62 30.27 1.52
C VAL A 181 -3.25 31.18 0.36
N ALA A 182 -4.22 31.87 -0.24
CA ALA A 182 -3.97 32.81 -1.33
C ALA A 182 -3.17 34.04 -0.90
N ALA A 183 -3.43 34.56 0.30
CA ALA A 183 -2.81 35.80 0.81
C ALA A 183 -1.39 35.58 1.37
N TYR A 184 -1.16 34.45 2.09
CA TYR A 184 0.11 34.25 2.77
C TYR A 184 1.05 33.34 1.95
N PRO A 185 2.19 33.88 1.39
CA PRO A 185 3.05 33.13 0.46
C PRO A 185 3.62 31.84 1.02
N LEU A 186 4.11 31.80 2.27
CA LEU A 186 4.69 30.58 2.85
C LEU A 186 3.67 29.46 2.96
N LEU A 187 2.45 29.76 3.46
CA LEU A 187 1.38 28.77 3.54
C LEU A 187 0.95 28.33 2.14
N ARG A 188 0.87 29.26 1.19
CA ARG A 188 0.51 28.99 -0.21
C ARG A 188 1.50 28.02 -0.87
N PHE A 189 2.81 28.33 -0.84
CA PHE A 189 3.82 27.47 -1.43
C PHE A 189 3.88 26.11 -0.76
N TRP A 190 3.74 26.07 0.56
CA TRP A 190 3.68 24.83 1.32
C TRP A 190 2.50 23.97 0.90
N LEU A 191 1.29 24.47 0.98
CA LEU A 191 0.07 23.70 0.72
C LEU A 191 -0.07 23.31 -0.76
N TYR A 192 0.24 24.25 -1.68
CA TYR A 192 0.23 23.94 -3.11
C TYR A 192 1.32 22.93 -3.47
N GLY A 193 2.47 22.97 -2.81
CA GLY A 193 3.52 21.95 -2.94
C GLY A 193 3.03 20.57 -2.55
N LEU A 194 2.32 20.44 -1.42
CA LEU A 194 1.73 19.17 -0.98
C LEU A 194 0.63 18.68 -1.94
N LEU A 195 -0.25 19.55 -2.39
CA LEU A 195 -1.30 19.21 -3.37
C LEU A 195 -0.70 18.78 -4.72
N SER A 196 0.34 19.49 -5.18
CA SER A 196 1.07 19.13 -6.40
C SER A 196 1.78 17.79 -6.27
N LEU A 197 2.43 17.52 -5.12
CA LEU A 197 3.03 16.22 -4.83
C LEU A 197 1.99 15.10 -4.85
N ALA A 198 0.81 15.32 -4.27
CA ALA A 198 -0.29 14.37 -4.31
C ALA A 198 -0.77 14.14 -5.76
N LEU A 199 -0.94 15.18 -6.55
CA LEU A 199 -1.35 15.07 -7.95
C LEU A 199 -0.34 14.31 -8.78
N VAL A 200 0.95 14.65 -8.67
CA VAL A 200 2.04 13.93 -9.37
C VAL A 200 2.09 12.47 -8.94
N SER A 201 1.92 12.19 -7.63
CA SER A 201 1.85 10.83 -7.10
C SER A 201 0.68 10.03 -7.70
N PHE A 202 -0.51 10.64 -7.77
CA PHE A 202 -1.69 10.03 -8.39
C PHE A 202 -1.45 9.71 -9.88
N LEU A 203 -0.94 10.69 -10.64
CA LEU A 203 -0.63 10.50 -12.05
C LEU A 203 0.46 9.45 -12.27
N SER A 204 1.46 9.41 -11.40
CA SER A 204 2.53 8.42 -11.46
C SER A 204 2.01 6.99 -11.29
N ILE A 205 1.20 6.72 -10.27
CA ILE A 205 0.66 5.37 -10.05
C ILE A 205 -0.36 4.97 -11.12
N ARG A 206 -1.14 5.92 -11.63
CA ARG A 206 -2.19 5.67 -12.62
C ARG A 206 -1.66 5.44 -14.02
N SER A 207 -0.64 6.20 -14.44
CA SER A 207 -0.17 6.24 -15.82
C SER A 207 1.26 5.75 -15.99
N LEU A 208 2.19 6.18 -15.13
CA LEU A 208 3.62 5.94 -15.33
C LEU A 208 4.11 4.64 -14.70
N TYR A 209 3.48 4.18 -13.60
CA TYR A 209 3.97 3.01 -12.87
C TYR A 209 4.12 1.75 -13.74
N ARG A 210 3.22 1.55 -14.69
CA ARG A 210 3.30 0.44 -15.66
C ARG A 210 4.54 0.48 -16.56
N PHE A 211 5.19 1.66 -16.70
CA PHE A 211 6.38 1.84 -17.53
C PHE A 211 7.67 1.93 -16.72
N ILE A 212 7.66 2.71 -15.61
CA ILE A 212 8.83 3.00 -14.78
C ILE A 212 8.89 2.18 -13.48
N GLY A 213 7.83 1.50 -13.09
CA GLY A 213 7.83 0.60 -11.94
C GLY A 213 8.82 -0.56 -12.11
N PRO A 214 9.29 -1.18 -11.01
CA PRO A 214 10.19 -2.33 -11.06
C PRO A 214 9.44 -3.53 -11.68
N ARG A 215 9.58 -3.71 -12.98
CA ARG A 215 8.89 -4.72 -13.77
C ARG A 215 9.88 -5.68 -14.41
N TYR A 216 9.54 -6.95 -14.38
CA TYR A 216 10.35 -8.02 -14.94
C TYR A 216 9.46 -8.91 -15.81
N PRO A 217 9.78 -9.10 -17.11
CA PRO A 217 9.09 -10.04 -17.95
C PRO A 217 9.53 -11.47 -17.59
N TYR A 218 8.56 -12.30 -17.29
CA TYR A 218 8.73 -13.72 -17.01
C TYR A 218 7.82 -14.55 -17.90
N ARG A 219 8.09 -15.84 -17.97
CA ARG A 219 7.21 -16.86 -18.54
C ARG A 219 6.97 -17.96 -17.53
N ILE A 220 5.87 -18.63 -17.65
CA ILE A 220 5.58 -19.81 -16.89
C ILE A 220 6.46 -20.95 -17.40
N ALA A 221 7.26 -21.55 -16.51
CA ALA A 221 8.09 -22.70 -16.82
C ALA A 221 7.33 -24.00 -16.54
N GLU A 222 6.70 -24.09 -15.37
CA GLU A 222 6.02 -25.29 -14.89
C GLU A 222 4.78 -24.90 -14.11
N ILE A 223 3.75 -25.74 -14.14
CA ILE A 223 2.52 -25.61 -13.34
C ILE A 223 2.20 -26.97 -12.74
N GLU A 224 2.13 -26.99 -11.42
CA GLU A 224 1.62 -28.13 -10.68
C GLU A 224 0.26 -27.76 -10.06
N ARG A 225 -0.71 -28.67 -10.18
CA ARG A 225 -2.07 -28.46 -9.68
C ARG A 225 -2.34 -29.43 -8.55
N ILE A 226 -2.34 -28.91 -7.32
CA ILE A 226 -2.56 -29.68 -6.11
C ILE A 226 -3.88 -29.24 -5.52
N GLN A 227 -4.94 -29.97 -5.83
CA GLN A 227 -6.33 -29.68 -5.42
C GLN A 227 -6.74 -28.22 -5.74
N ASP A 228 -6.89 -27.36 -4.71
CA ASP A 228 -7.30 -25.96 -4.84
C ASP A 228 -6.09 -24.99 -4.88
N VAL A 229 -4.86 -25.50 -4.96
CA VAL A 229 -3.64 -24.70 -5.06
C VAL A 229 -2.94 -24.92 -6.40
N LEU A 230 -2.50 -23.83 -6.99
CA LEU A 230 -1.60 -23.82 -8.15
C LEU A 230 -0.20 -23.48 -7.66
N GLU A 231 0.75 -24.36 -7.88
CA GLU A 231 2.17 -24.10 -7.76
C GLU A 231 2.72 -23.76 -9.14
N ILE A 232 3.22 -22.56 -9.30
CA ILE A 232 3.66 -22.05 -10.60
C ILE A 232 5.11 -21.63 -10.49
N THR A 233 5.97 -22.22 -11.30
CA THR A 233 7.38 -21.86 -11.46
C THR A 233 7.54 -20.90 -12.62
N PHE A 234 8.23 -19.80 -12.39
CA PHE A 234 8.46 -18.73 -13.36
C PHE A 234 9.94 -18.68 -13.77
N ALA A 235 10.20 -18.53 -15.08
CA ALA A 235 11.52 -18.33 -15.62
C ALA A 235 11.65 -16.91 -16.23
N PRO A 236 12.79 -16.22 -16.04
CA PRO A 236 13.00 -14.88 -16.61
C PRO A 236 13.09 -14.94 -18.14
N VAL A 237 12.53 -13.92 -18.81
CA VAL A 237 12.66 -13.77 -20.27
C VAL A 237 13.93 -12.99 -20.61
N ALA A 238 14.28 -12.00 -19.79
CA ALA A 238 15.45 -11.14 -20.00
C ALA A 238 16.14 -10.89 -18.65
N GLN A 239 15.79 -9.81 -17.98
CA GLN A 239 16.40 -9.44 -16.70
C GLN A 239 15.78 -10.28 -15.58
N LYS A 240 16.65 -10.85 -14.73
CA LYS A 240 16.25 -11.56 -13.51
C LYS A 240 15.94 -10.60 -12.37
N MET A 241 14.94 -10.94 -11.57
CA MET A 241 14.61 -10.24 -10.35
C MET A 241 15.43 -10.82 -9.19
N SER A 242 16.12 -9.95 -8.45
CA SER A 242 16.72 -10.33 -7.16
C SER A 242 15.69 -10.12 -6.05
N PHE A 243 15.53 -11.09 -5.16
CA PHE A 243 14.58 -11.02 -4.04
C PHE A 243 15.17 -11.67 -2.79
N ARG A 244 14.61 -11.29 -1.64
CA ARG A 244 14.91 -11.88 -0.34
C ARG A 244 13.84 -12.88 0.08
N PRO A 245 14.14 -13.82 0.99
CA PRO A 245 13.14 -14.73 1.53
C PRO A 245 11.88 -13.98 2.00
N SER A 246 10.72 -14.62 1.87
CA SER A 246 9.40 -14.10 2.28
C SER A 246 8.95 -12.79 1.65
N GLN A 247 9.60 -12.31 0.60
CA GLN A 247 9.08 -11.23 -0.21
C GLN A 247 7.90 -11.69 -1.08
N PHE A 248 7.12 -10.73 -1.55
CA PHE A 248 6.01 -10.96 -2.45
C PHE A 248 6.13 -10.10 -3.72
N VAL A 249 5.41 -10.49 -4.74
CA VAL A 249 5.35 -9.79 -6.03
C VAL A 249 3.92 -9.53 -6.43
N TYR A 250 3.72 -8.53 -7.29
CA TYR A 250 2.46 -8.40 -8.03
C TYR A 250 2.63 -9.05 -9.39
N LEU A 251 1.78 -10.03 -9.67
CA LEU A 251 1.74 -10.76 -10.94
C LEU A 251 0.65 -10.17 -11.83
N VAL A 252 0.99 -9.92 -13.09
CA VAL A 252 0.04 -9.59 -14.17
C VAL A 252 0.16 -10.65 -15.24
N VAL A 253 -0.94 -11.30 -15.56
CA VAL A 253 -1.00 -12.34 -16.60
C VAL A 253 -1.43 -11.73 -17.92
N HIS A 254 -0.80 -12.16 -19.03
CA HIS A 254 -1.09 -11.71 -20.39
C HIS A 254 -1.68 -12.86 -21.21
N LYS A 255 -2.86 -13.35 -20.82
CA LYS A 255 -3.58 -14.43 -21.52
C LYS A 255 -5.06 -14.07 -21.69
N ALA A 256 -5.63 -14.44 -22.82
CA ALA A 256 -7.06 -14.29 -23.07
C ALA A 256 -7.88 -15.07 -22.02
N GLY A 257 -8.96 -14.48 -21.52
CA GLY A 257 -9.79 -15.07 -20.47
C GLY A 257 -9.32 -14.76 -19.04
N ILE A 258 -8.14 -14.15 -18.85
CA ILE A 258 -7.63 -13.73 -17.53
C ILE A 258 -7.51 -12.19 -17.51
N THR A 259 -8.03 -11.57 -16.45
CA THR A 259 -7.92 -10.10 -16.31
C THR A 259 -6.47 -9.70 -16.06
N ALA A 260 -5.95 -8.75 -16.86
CA ALA A 260 -4.59 -8.22 -16.74
C ALA A 260 -4.47 -7.24 -15.54
N GLU A 261 -4.81 -7.69 -14.35
CA GLU A 261 -4.72 -6.93 -13.11
C GLU A 261 -3.57 -7.42 -12.22
N PRO A 262 -2.84 -6.51 -11.56
CA PRO A 262 -1.77 -6.89 -10.65
C PRO A 262 -2.33 -7.47 -9.35
N HIS A 263 -2.06 -8.75 -9.08
CA HIS A 263 -2.42 -9.45 -7.84
C HIS A 263 -1.18 -9.83 -7.04
N PRO A 264 -1.18 -9.63 -5.70
CA PRO A 264 -0.04 -9.91 -4.84
C PRO A 264 0.03 -11.40 -4.49
N TYR A 265 1.24 -11.99 -4.62
CA TYR A 265 1.53 -13.36 -4.23
C TYR A 265 2.89 -13.45 -3.55
N SER A 266 2.97 -14.20 -2.45
CA SER A 266 4.22 -14.46 -1.74
C SER A 266 5.10 -15.39 -2.55
N ILE A 267 6.40 -15.10 -2.61
CA ILE A 267 7.39 -15.99 -3.22
C ILE A 267 7.55 -17.20 -2.30
N ALA A 268 7.28 -18.38 -2.85
CA ALA A 268 7.28 -19.62 -2.11
C ALA A 268 8.67 -20.28 -1.98
N CYS A 269 9.56 -20.04 -2.95
CA CYS A 269 10.93 -20.56 -2.88
C CYS A 269 11.91 -19.48 -2.41
N GLY A 270 12.89 -19.86 -1.62
CA GLY A 270 13.98 -19.00 -1.15
C GLY A 270 15.09 -18.82 -2.15
N TYR A 271 15.13 -19.67 -3.17
CA TYR A 271 16.22 -19.78 -4.09
C TYR A 271 15.85 -19.40 -5.47
N ASN A 272 16.85 -18.89 -6.01
CA ASN A 272 17.04 -18.64 -7.38
C ASN A 272 17.51 -19.90 -8.12
N LEU A 273 16.72 -20.95 -8.16
CA LEU A 273 16.93 -22.06 -9.07
C LEU A 273 17.13 -21.51 -10.48
N ALA A 274 18.36 -21.24 -10.89
CA ALA A 274 18.68 -20.65 -12.19
C ALA A 274 17.85 -19.38 -12.53
N SER A 275 17.69 -18.45 -11.58
CA SER A 275 16.86 -17.24 -11.72
C SER A 275 15.35 -17.47 -11.79
N ARG A 276 14.86 -18.64 -11.47
CA ARG A 276 13.44 -18.99 -11.36
C ARG A 276 12.91 -18.67 -9.97
N PHE A 277 11.61 -18.53 -9.83
CA PHE A 277 10.93 -18.48 -8.54
C PHE A 277 9.58 -19.16 -8.64
N LYS A 278 9.06 -19.62 -7.51
CA LYS A 278 7.78 -20.34 -7.40
C LYS A 278 6.77 -19.48 -6.64
N LEU A 279 5.52 -19.51 -7.06
CA LEU A 279 4.38 -18.97 -6.34
C LEU A 279 3.39 -20.07 -6.03
N GLY A 280 2.80 -20.04 -4.83
CA GLY A 280 1.67 -20.87 -4.46
C GLY A 280 0.39 -20.04 -4.43
N ILE A 281 -0.60 -20.41 -5.23
CA ILE A 281 -1.83 -19.65 -5.42
C ILE A 281 -3.05 -20.49 -5.10
N LYS A 282 -3.75 -20.16 -4.02
CA LYS A 282 -5.01 -20.82 -3.66
C LYS A 282 -6.17 -20.25 -4.47
N LYS A 283 -6.98 -21.14 -5.05
CA LYS A 283 -8.16 -20.79 -5.87
C LYS A 283 -9.36 -20.37 -5.00
N THR A 284 -9.36 -19.14 -4.51
CA THR A 284 -10.39 -18.63 -3.59
C THR A 284 -11.39 -17.65 -4.22
N GLY A 285 -11.03 -17.00 -5.32
CA GLY A 285 -11.83 -15.96 -5.98
C GLY A 285 -11.85 -16.11 -7.50
N ASP A 286 -12.62 -15.26 -8.18
CA ASP A 286 -12.83 -15.33 -9.64
C ASP A 286 -11.51 -15.24 -10.40
N HIS A 287 -10.64 -14.30 -10.03
CA HIS A 287 -9.33 -14.15 -10.68
C HIS A 287 -8.45 -15.39 -10.45
N THR A 288 -8.36 -15.90 -9.22
CA THR A 288 -7.49 -17.07 -8.93
C THR A 288 -8.02 -18.35 -9.54
N ARG A 289 -9.33 -18.47 -9.78
CA ARG A 289 -9.92 -19.59 -10.55
C ARG A 289 -9.63 -19.47 -12.03
N SER A 290 -9.63 -18.24 -12.60
CA SER A 290 -9.27 -18.08 -14.02
C SER A 290 -7.82 -18.46 -14.33
N LEU A 291 -6.94 -18.54 -13.31
CA LEU A 291 -5.57 -19.00 -13.48
C LEU A 291 -5.45 -20.48 -13.84
N ASP A 292 -6.52 -21.28 -13.76
CA ASP A 292 -6.56 -22.63 -14.30
C ASP A 292 -6.34 -22.70 -15.83
N LEU A 293 -6.59 -21.59 -16.53
CA LEU A 293 -6.32 -21.44 -17.96
C LEU A 293 -4.83 -21.33 -18.29
N LEU A 294 -3.96 -21.15 -17.30
CA LEU A 294 -2.53 -20.98 -17.50
C LEU A 294 -1.86 -22.26 -18.01
N GLU A 295 -0.88 -22.06 -18.92
CA GLU A 295 -0.06 -23.11 -19.49
C GLU A 295 1.42 -22.74 -19.45
N PRO A 296 2.34 -23.72 -19.46
CA PRO A 296 3.76 -23.48 -19.66
C PRO A 296 4.01 -22.64 -20.95
N GLY A 297 4.88 -21.65 -20.83
CA GLY A 297 5.17 -20.70 -21.93
C GLY A 297 4.38 -19.39 -21.87
N ASP A 298 3.27 -19.33 -21.13
CA ASP A 298 2.48 -18.09 -21.00
C ASP A 298 3.32 -16.97 -20.42
N LYS A 299 3.12 -15.75 -20.99
CA LYS A 299 3.85 -14.55 -20.59
C LYS A 299 3.20 -13.85 -19.42
N VAL A 300 4.01 -13.40 -18.50
CA VAL A 300 3.58 -12.63 -17.33
C VAL A 300 4.51 -11.44 -17.10
N THR A 301 3.98 -10.43 -16.44
CA THR A 301 4.80 -9.32 -15.90
C THR A 301 4.77 -9.37 -14.39
N VAL A 302 5.95 -9.37 -13.79
CA VAL A 302 6.17 -9.36 -12.35
C VAL A 302 6.62 -7.97 -11.91
N TYR A 303 5.94 -7.38 -10.93
CA TYR A 303 6.31 -6.13 -10.29
C TYR A 303 6.76 -6.40 -8.86
N GLY A 304 7.91 -5.90 -8.48
CA GLY A 304 8.46 -6.11 -7.13
C GLY A 304 9.98 -6.27 -7.15
N PRO A 305 10.55 -7.01 -6.20
CA PRO A 305 9.88 -7.63 -5.04
C PRO A 305 9.57 -6.60 -3.96
N TYR A 306 8.63 -6.94 -3.05
CA TYR A 306 8.21 -6.14 -1.90
C TYR A 306 8.17 -6.98 -0.63
N GLY A 307 8.28 -6.33 0.53
CA GLY A 307 8.12 -6.96 1.83
C GLY A 307 9.40 -6.99 2.66
N HIS A 308 9.21 -6.98 3.99
CA HIS A 308 10.23 -6.94 5.03
C HIS A 308 9.95 -7.96 6.15
N PHE A 309 9.25 -9.05 5.82
CA PHE A 309 8.82 -10.03 6.80
C PHE A 309 10.01 -10.82 7.37
N SER A 310 11.02 -11.11 6.55
CA SER A 310 12.23 -11.84 6.94
C SER A 310 13.29 -11.02 7.67
N ASP A 311 13.14 -9.69 7.81
CA ASP A 311 14.19 -8.82 8.36
C ASP A 311 14.71 -9.28 9.73
N ARG A 312 13.83 -9.75 10.63
CA ARG A 312 14.21 -10.23 11.97
C ARG A 312 14.92 -11.58 11.94
N PHE A 313 14.47 -12.46 11.04
CA PHE A 313 15.11 -13.74 10.81
C PHE A 313 16.51 -13.55 10.26
N LEU A 314 16.66 -12.72 9.22
CA LEU A 314 17.95 -12.39 8.61
C LEU A 314 18.90 -11.65 9.55
N ALA A 315 18.38 -10.92 10.53
CA ALA A 315 19.18 -10.31 11.60
C ALA A 315 19.63 -11.32 12.67
N ALA A 316 19.20 -12.58 12.60
CA ALA A 316 19.49 -13.66 13.56
C ALA A 316 19.27 -13.26 15.05
N GLU A 317 18.30 -12.35 15.29
CA GLU A 317 18.08 -11.79 16.63
C GLU A 317 17.62 -12.83 17.66
N ARG A 318 16.92 -13.88 17.22
CA ARG A 318 16.31 -14.90 18.09
C ARG A 318 15.96 -16.15 17.33
N ASP A 319 15.88 -17.28 18.04
CA ASP A 319 15.27 -18.50 17.53
C ASP A 319 13.86 -18.25 17.02
N CYS A 320 13.47 -18.94 15.95
CA CYS A 320 12.24 -18.71 15.24
C CYS A 320 11.34 -19.94 15.25
N VAL A 321 10.04 -19.72 15.45
CA VAL A 321 9.02 -20.72 15.21
C VAL A 321 8.13 -20.22 14.08
N PHE A 322 8.12 -20.97 12.97
CA PHE A 322 7.29 -20.68 11.81
C PHE A 322 6.02 -21.53 11.87
N VAL A 323 4.87 -20.91 11.79
CA VAL A 323 3.58 -21.61 11.78
C VAL A 323 2.81 -21.16 10.55
N GLY A 324 2.65 -22.05 9.59
CA GLY A 324 1.94 -21.78 8.33
C GLY A 324 0.73 -22.68 8.14
N GLY A 325 -0.43 -22.10 7.79
CA GLY A 325 -1.65 -22.84 7.47
C GLY A 325 -1.94 -22.82 5.96
N GLY A 326 -2.07 -24.01 5.33
CA GLY A 326 -2.30 -24.13 3.89
C GLY A 326 -1.29 -23.31 3.08
N VAL A 327 -1.75 -22.55 2.07
CA VAL A 327 -0.88 -21.68 1.25
C VAL A 327 -0.17 -20.58 2.05
N GLY A 328 -0.58 -20.31 3.29
CA GLY A 328 0.11 -19.38 4.20
C GLY A 328 1.51 -19.83 4.64
N ILE A 329 1.94 -21.04 4.27
CA ILE A 329 3.32 -21.53 4.46
C ILE A 329 4.33 -20.81 3.55
N THR A 330 3.90 -20.31 2.39
CA THR A 330 4.77 -19.76 1.33
C THR A 330 5.80 -18.73 1.79
N PRO A 331 5.50 -17.73 2.66
CA PRO A 331 6.53 -16.78 3.11
C PRO A 331 7.59 -17.43 4.01
N PHE A 332 7.32 -18.58 4.59
CA PHE A 332 8.26 -19.27 5.47
C PHE A 332 9.20 -20.20 4.71
N LEU A 333 8.79 -20.73 3.55
CA LEU A 333 9.60 -21.68 2.78
C LEU A 333 10.97 -21.12 2.42
N GLY A 334 11.02 -19.85 1.97
CA GLY A 334 12.30 -19.22 1.66
C GLY A 334 13.20 -19.00 2.87
N MET A 335 12.64 -18.68 4.03
CA MET A 335 13.43 -18.56 5.27
C MET A 335 13.88 -19.92 5.79
N TRP A 336 13.01 -20.94 5.65
CA TRP A 336 13.32 -22.33 6.00
C TRP A 336 14.52 -22.85 5.22
N HIS A 337 14.51 -22.65 3.91
CA HIS A 337 15.61 -23.06 3.06
C HIS A 337 16.91 -22.32 3.44
N VAL A 338 16.90 -20.98 3.64
CA VAL A 338 18.08 -20.25 4.12
C VAL A 338 18.59 -20.80 5.45
N ALA A 339 17.69 -21.21 6.36
CA ALA A 339 18.08 -21.79 7.64
C ALA A 339 18.83 -23.11 7.49
N LEU A 340 18.39 -23.98 6.58
CA LEU A 340 19.00 -25.29 6.37
C LEU A 340 20.37 -25.22 5.68
N HIS A 341 20.51 -24.32 4.68
CA HIS A 341 21.72 -24.29 3.80
C HIS A 341 22.69 -23.17 4.11
N SER A 342 22.52 -22.48 5.23
CA SER A 342 23.36 -21.34 5.62
C SER A 342 24.83 -21.70 5.90
N GLY A 343 25.14 -22.97 6.15
CA GLY A 343 26.50 -23.46 6.41
C GLY A 343 27.21 -24.05 5.19
N GLU A 344 26.53 -24.19 4.06
CA GLU A 344 27.10 -24.86 2.88
C GLU A 344 28.00 -23.90 2.09
N GLN A 345 29.26 -24.31 1.87
CA GLN A 345 30.13 -23.68 0.89
C GLN A 345 29.77 -24.21 -0.51
N PRO A 346 29.87 -23.39 -1.58
CA PRO A 346 29.62 -23.86 -2.95
C PRO A 346 30.59 -25.01 -3.28
N ALA A 347 30.04 -26.15 -3.64
CA ALA A 347 30.80 -27.38 -3.88
C ALA A 347 31.70 -27.29 -5.13
N SER A 348 31.42 -26.40 -6.07
CA SER A 348 32.26 -26.11 -7.23
C SER A 348 31.81 -24.81 -7.94
N PRO A 349 32.64 -24.23 -8.85
CA PRO A 349 32.26 -23.06 -9.66
C PRO A 349 31.06 -23.29 -10.59
N ASP A 350 30.74 -24.54 -10.89
CA ASP A 350 29.64 -24.96 -11.77
C ASP A 350 28.36 -25.33 -10.99
N THR A 351 28.43 -25.35 -9.65
CA THR A 351 27.27 -25.56 -8.78
C THR A 351 26.55 -24.23 -8.49
N GLU A 352 25.31 -24.34 -8.07
CA GLU A 352 24.49 -23.18 -7.72
C GLU A 352 25.20 -22.26 -6.71
N PRO A 353 25.09 -20.93 -6.87
CA PRO A 353 25.75 -19.99 -5.97
C PRO A 353 25.26 -20.20 -4.53
N SER A 354 26.17 -20.16 -3.57
CA SER A 354 25.83 -20.33 -2.16
C SER A 354 24.75 -19.35 -1.72
N VAL A 355 23.99 -19.70 -0.68
CA VAL A 355 22.99 -18.80 -0.05
C VAL A 355 23.56 -17.42 0.22
N MET A 356 24.79 -17.33 0.69
CA MET A 356 25.47 -16.06 0.93
C MET A 356 25.73 -15.24 -0.33
N ALA A 357 26.02 -15.88 -1.46
CA ALA A 357 26.25 -15.19 -2.73
C ALA A 357 24.93 -14.64 -3.31
N LEU A 358 23.79 -15.29 -3.01
CA LEU A 358 22.46 -14.85 -3.42
C LEU A 358 21.89 -13.76 -2.51
N HIS A 359 22.37 -13.67 -1.28
CA HIS A 359 21.91 -12.76 -0.24
C HIS A 359 23.08 -11.95 0.33
N PRO A 360 23.59 -10.94 -0.39
CA PRO A 360 24.72 -10.13 0.03
C PRO A 360 24.48 -9.35 1.33
N GLU A 361 23.24 -9.25 1.79
CA GLU A 361 22.89 -8.73 3.11
C GLU A 361 23.16 -9.69 4.27
N ILE A 362 23.43 -10.98 3.98
CA ILE A 362 23.85 -11.96 4.99
C ILE A 362 25.35 -11.79 5.16
N HIS A 363 25.78 -11.32 6.34
CA HIS A 363 27.20 -11.09 6.61
C HIS A 363 28.01 -12.39 6.60
N PRO A 364 29.27 -12.36 6.13
CA PRO A 364 30.20 -13.49 6.33
C PRO A 364 30.26 -13.85 7.82
N GLY A 365 29.97 -15.11 8.14
CA GLY A 365 29.87 -15.58 9.53
C GLY A 365 28.45 -15.49 10.12
N TRP A 366 27.44 -15.14 9.34
CA TRP A 366 26.04 -15.29 9.77
C TRP A 366 25.73 -16.77 10.04
N THR A 367 25.19 -17.03 11.22
CA THR A 367 24.71 -18.36 11.61
C THR A 367 23.18 -18.30 11.68
N SER A 368 22.53 -19.29 11.10
CA SER A 368 21.08 -19.39 11.19
C SER A 368 20.62 -19.45 12.64
N PRO A 369 19.58 -18.69 13.03
CA PRO A 369 18.89 -18.99 14.28
C PRO A 369 18.27 -20.39 14.19
N ARG A 370 18.06 -21.04 15.33
CA ARG A 370 17.30 -22.29 15.35
C ARG A 370 15.88 -22.05 14.86
N VAL A 371 15.42 -22.87 13.94
CA VAL A 371 14.09 -22.74 13.32
C VAL A 371 13.29 -24.02 13.53
N ALA A 372 12.05 -23.86 13.96
CA ALA A 372 11.04 -24.92 13.93
C ALA A 372 9.92 -24.51 12.97
N LEU A 373 9.58 -25.37 12.02
CA LEU A 373 8.52 -25.15 11.04
C LEU A 373 7.33 -26.07 11.33
N PHE A 374 6.17 -25.47 11.55
CA PHE A 374 4.89 -26.17 11.67
C PHE A 374 4.01 -25.86 10.46
N TYR A 375 3.72 -26.90 9.68
CA TYR A 375 2.82 -26.80 8.54
C TYR A 375 1.47 -27.42 8.89
N LEU A 376 0.44 -26.60 8.92
CA LEU A 376 -0.91 -27.00 9.30
C LEU A 376 -1.79 -27.11 8.06
N VAL A 377 -2.28 -28.30 7.80
CA VAL A 377 -3.20 -28.62 6.70
C VAL A 377 -4.34 -29.50 7.21
N PRO A 378 -5.56 -29.40 6.64
CA PRO A 378 -6.69 -30.22 7.06
C PRO A 378 -6.46 -31.71 6.80
N THR A 379 -5.84 -32.06 5.66
CA THR A 379 -5.47 -33.42 5.28
C THR A 379 -4.09 -33.44 4.61
N GLN A 380 -3.39 -34.55 4.64
CA GLN A 380 -2.07 -34.68 3.99
C GLN A 380 -2.14 -34.42 2.48
N GLU A 381 -3.23 -34.79 1.83
CA GLU A 381 -3.45 -34.56 0.40
C GLU A 381 -3.54 -33.06 0.04
N GLN A 382 -3.83 -32.21 1.02
CA GLN A 382 -3.90 -30.74 0.87
C GLN A 382 -2.59 -30.03 1.23
N ALA A 383 -1.55 -30.80 1.54
CA ALA A 383 -0.22 -30.28 1.85
C ALA A 383 0.51 -29.89 0.57
N SER A 384 0.14 -28.76 -0.04
CA SER A 384 0.95 -28.10 -1.07
C SER A 384 2.34 -27.83 -0.49
N PHE A 385 3.40 -27.99 -1.27
CA PHE A 385 4.80 -27.83 -0.83
C PHE A 385 5.34 -28.90 0.15
N ASP A 386 4.61 -29.98 0.41
CA ASP A 386 5.10 -31.06 1.29
C ASP A 386 6.37 -31.69 0.72
N ASN A 387 6.42 -31.90 -0.60
CA ASN A 387 7.59 -32.41 -1.30
C ASN A 387 8.78 -31.44 -1.23
N ASP A 388 8.55 -30.13 -1.38
CA ASP A 388 9.60 -29.12 -1.27
C ASP A 388 10.22 -29.15 0.15
N ILE A 389 9.38 -29.22 1.20
CA ILE A 389 9.84 -29.27 2.59
C ILE A 389 10.62 -30.57 2.87
N LYS A 390 10.12 -31.73 2.44
CA LYS A 390 10.75 -33.02 2.67
C LYS A 390 12.07 -33.18 1.92
N ASN A 391 12.11 -32.74 0.66
CA ASN A 391 13.32 -32.79 -0.15
C ASN A 391 14.45 -31.95 0.46
N GLU A 392 14.12 -30.76 0.97
CA GLU A 392 15.12 -29.90 1.61
C GLU A 392 15.67 -30.53 2.90
N VAL A 393 14.84 -31.18 3.72
CA VAL A 393 15.31 -31.88 4.93
C VAL A 393 16.23 -33.04 4.58
N ILE A 394 15.95 -33.77 3.49
CA ILE A 394 16.79 -34.91 3.04
C ILE A 394 18.15 -34.43 2.52
N LEU A 395 18.19 -33.28 1.82
CA LEU A 395 19.42 -32.73 1.28
C LEU A 395 20.30 -32.04 2.35
N SER A 396 19.77 -31.70 3.51
CA SER A 396 20.50 -31.06 4.62
C SER A 396 21.17 -32.05 5.59
N HIS A 397 21.01 -33.34 5.39
CA HIS A 397 21.64 -34.47 6.10
C HIS A 397 22.64 -35.22 5.21
#